data_67a201e78d30e45a5393197df8122293
#
_entry.id   67a201e78d30e45a5393197df8122293
#
_cell.length_a   1.000
_cell.length_b   1.000
_cell.length_c   1.000
_cell.angle_alpha   90.00
_cell.angle_beta   90.00
_cell.angle_gamma   90.00
#
_symmetry.space_group_name_H-M   'P 1'
#
loop_
_entity.id
_entity.type
_entity.pdbx_description
1 polymer ?
#
loop_
_entity_poly.entity_id
_entity_poly.type
_entity_poly.pdbx_seq_one_letter_code
_entity_poly.pdbx_strand_id
1 'polypeptide(L)'
;MKKFKVLVLTVVAVFALSSCGTTQTVPLTGRTHRISVSDEQILSLSNQEYTKYMASAKKSTNAAYTAMVQRVGKRLANAVELYLKQNGFEADVKNYSWEFNLVQDKSANAFCMPGGKIVVYEGLLPYTQNETGLAIVLGHEIAHAVAKHSAEQLTKQQNQQTGTSILGTVLNQTVGNGVGNVASAVAGRYFSFRNLKYSRDNETEADYMGLIFAAMAGYDPQQAIPFWQRMSQGSSSNQSDIFSDHPSDTKRIADLQKEMPTALKYYKPQTTYKVGSTSKTSTTKKTSSKKKTITRRK
;
A
#
# COMPACT_ATOMS: atom_id res chain seq x y z
N MET A 1 46.90 14.60 29.93
CA MET A 1 46.59 14.65 28.49
C MET A 1 46.31 13.29 27.83
N LYS A 2 47.10 12.25 28.09
CA LYS A 2 46.81 10.90 27.51
C LYS A 2 45.47 10.30 27.95
N LYS A 3 45.09 10.40 29.25
CA LYS A 3 43.83 9.86 29.79
C LYS A 3 42.58 10.59 29.22
N PHE A 4 42.71 11.90 28.93
CA PHE A 4 41.60 12.66 28.31
C PHE A 4 41.37 12.26 26.85
N LYS A 5 42.46 11.99 26.09
CA LYS A 5 42.35 11.50 24.69
C LYS A 5 41.72 10.14 24.61
N VAL A 6 42.02 9.23 25.56
CA VAL A 6 41.41 7.88 25.60
C VAL A 6 39.94 7.98 25.94
N LEU A 7 39.53 8.84 26.89
CA LEU A 7 38.12 9.05 27.24
C LEU A 7 37.31 9.58 26.04
N VAL A 8 37.86 10.55 25.30
CA VAL A 8 37.20 11.10 24.09
C VAL A 8 37.08 10.05 23.01
N LEU A 9 38.11 9.20 22.78
CA LEU A 9 38.03 8.12 21.81
C LEU A 9 36.97 7.05 22.18
N THR A 10 36.85 6.72 23.49
CA THR A 10 35.86 5.76 23.96
C THR A 10 34.44 6.29 23.83
N VAL A 11 34.22 7.59 24.12
CA VAL A 11 32.90 8.22 23.93
C VAL A 11 32.52 8.29 22.46
N VAL A 12 33.44 8.61 21.57
CA VAL A 12 33.20 8.63 20.10
C VAL A 12 32.90 7.21 19.59
N ALA A 13 33.59 6.16 20.09
CA ALA A 13 33.33 4.79 19.71
C ALA A 13 31.94 4.30 20.19
N VAL A 14 31.47 4.72 21.37
CA VAL A 14 30.15 4.38 21.89
C VAL A 14 29.04 5.07 21.08
N PHE A 15 29.24 6.31 20.63
CA PHE A 15 28.29 7.01 19.77
C PHE A 15 28.26 6.44 18.33
N ALA A 16 29.36 5.90 17.82
CA ALA A 16 29.42 5.24 16.52
C ALA A 16 28.64 3.92 16.49
N LEU A 17 28.46 3.24 17.64
CA LEU A 17 27.67 2.01 17.76
C LEU A 17 26.16 2.27 17.82
N SER A 18 25.72 3.48 18.14
CA SER A 18 24.29 3.84 18.24
C SER A 18 23.63 4.13 16.87
N SER A 19 24.40 4.20 15.78
CA SER A 19 23.90 4.44 14.41
C SER A 19 23.59 3.16 13.64
N CYS A 20 23.49 2.01 14.30
CA CYS A 20 23.19 0.77 13.65
C CYS A 20 21.67 0.57 13.52
N GLY A 21 21.10 0.93 12.38
CA GLY A 21 19.76 0.52 12.03
C GLY A 21 19.62 -1.01 12.05
N THR A 22 18.41 -1.52 12.29
CA THR A 22 18.11 -2.96 12.27
C THR A 22 18.06 -3.47 10.83
N THR A 23 18.59 -4.67 10.60
CA THR A 23 18.37 -5.39 9.34
C THR A 23 17.02 -6.11 9.43
N GLN A 24 16.16 -5.86 8.46
CA GLN A 24 14.84 -6.49 8.35
C GLN A 24 14.73 -7.24 7.03
N THR A 25 13.88 -8.27 7.01
CA THR A 25 13.62 -9.08 5.81
C THR A 25 12.24 -8.73 5.28
N VAL A 26 12.17 -8.46 3.98
CA VAL A 26 10.90 -8.19 3.27
C VAL A 26 10.16 -9.51 3.06
N PRO A 27 8.88 -9.58 3.44
CA PRO A 27 8.05 -10.75 3.16
C PRO A 27 7.97 -11.05 1.65
N LEU A 28 7.74 -12.30 1.27
CA LEU A 28 7.68 -12.81 -0.11
C LEU A 28 9.02 -12.80 -0.86
N THR A 29 9.76 -11.71 -0.83
CA THR A 29 11.00 -11.56 -1.62
C THR A 29 12.24 -12.05 -0.87
N GLY A 30 12.20 -12.04 0.47
CA GLY A 30 13.37 -12.38 1.29
C GLY A 30 14.49 -11.33 1.22
N ARG A 31 14.30 -10.22 0.50
CA ARG A 31 15.27 -9.12 0.44
C ARG A 31 15.50 -8.56 1.83
N THR A 32 16.74 -8.27 2.14
CA THR A 32 17.10 -7.59 3.40
C THR A 32 17.40 -6.13 3.17
N HIS A 33 16.99 -5.28 4.11
CA HIS A 33 17.29 -3.87 4.10
C HIS A 33 17.58 -3.35 5.53
N ARG A 34 18.27 -2.23 5.61
CA ARG A 34 18.56 -1.57 6.90
C ARG A 34 17.58 -0.45 7.12
N ILE A 35 16.97 -0.42 8.31
CA ILE A 35 16.04 0.62 8.75
C ILE A 35 16.57 1.21 10.05
N SER A 36 16.74 2.55 10.08
CA SER A 36 17.22 3.29 11.26
C SER A 36 16.10 3.90 12.10
N VAL A 37 14.88 3.95 11.55
CA VAL A 37 13.68 4.44 12.26
C VAL A 37 12.92 3.28 12.88
N SER A 38 12.41 3.44 14.11
CA SER A 38 11.58 2.39 14.71
C SER A 38 10.17 2.35 14.10
N ASP A 39 9.48 1.21 14.25
CA ASP A 39 8.09 1.08 13.79
C ASP A 39 7.19 2.11 14.50
N GLU A 40 7.39 2.38 15.80
CA GLU A 40 6.64 3.39 16.53
C GLU A 40 6.84 4.80 15.96
N GLN A 41 8.07 5.14 15.59
CA GLN A 41 8.38 6.46 15.01
C GLN A 41 7.71 6.63 13.66
N ILE A 42 7.85 5.66 12.75
CA ILE A 42 7.28 5.75 11.40
C ILE A 42 5.75 5.75 11.44
N LEU A 43 5.13 4.95 12.31
CA LEU A 43 3.68 4.91 12.50
C LEU A 43 3.14 6.20 13.10
N SER A 44 3.84 6.79 14.08
CA SER A 44 3.47 8.09 14.65
C SER A 44 3.47 9.19 13.59
N LEU A 45 4.53 9.28 12.78
CA LEU A 45 4.63 10.25 11.69
C LEU A 45 3.53 10.03 10.65
N SER A 46 3.29 8.78 10.26
CA SER A 46 2.24 8.41 9.32
C SER A 46 0.85 8.82 9.82
N ASN A 47 0.51 8.51 11.06
CA ASN A 47 -0.77 8.87 11.64
C ASN A 47 -0.99 10.39 11.71
N GLN A 48 0.06 11.15 12.02
CA GLN A 48 -0.01 12.62 12.04
C GLN A 48 -0.26 13.18 10.62
N GLU A 49 0.48 12.72 9.62
CA GLU A 49 0.30 13.16 8.23
C GLU A 49 -1.07 12.75 7.71
N TYR A 50 -1.47 11.51 7.95
CA TYR A 50 -2.78 11.01 7.53
C TYR A 50 -3.93 11.81 8.15
N THR A 51 -3.90 12.06 9.45
CA THR A 51 -4.92 12.87 10.15
C THR A 51 -5.01 14.27 9.57
N LYS A 52 -3.85 14.93 9.36
CA LYS A 52 -3.79 16.25 8.74
C LYS A 52 -4.34 16.25 7.32
N TYR A 53 -3.98 15.23 6.51
CA TYR A 53 -4.48 15.09 5.15
C TYR A 53 -6.00 14.90 5.15
N MET A 54 -6.52 13.97 5.94
CA MET A 54 -7.96 13.66 5.97
C MET A 54 -8.82 14.80 6.54
N ALA A 55 -8.26 15.69 7.34
CA ALA A 55 -8.94 16.89 7.81
C ALA A 55 -9.23 17.90 6.67
N SER A 56 -8.41 17.91 5.63
CA SER A 56 -8.54 18.79 4.45
C SER A 56 -9.13 18.08 3.22
N ALA A 57 -9.00 16.77 3.15
CA ALA A 57 -9.47 15.98 2.01
C ALA A 57 -11.01 15.92 1.96
N LYS A 58 -11.57 16.13 0.79
CA LYS A 58 -13.00 16.01 0.57
C LYS A 58 -13.35 14.55 0.28
N LYS A 59 -13.99 13.87 1.22
CA LYS A 59 -14.43 12.48 1.05
C LYS A 59 -15.42 12.36 -0.11
N SER A 60 -15.35 11.26 -0.83
CA SER A 60 -16.30 10.94 -1.90
C SER A 60 -17.72 10.83 -1.36
N THR A 61 -18.66 11.37 -2.12
CA THR A 61 -20.11 11.20 -1.88
C THR A 61 -20.69 10.02 -2.64
N ASN A 62 -19.89 9.36 -3.50
CA ASN A 62 -20.32 8.17 -4.24
C ASN A 62 -20.25 6.93 -3.35
N ALA A 63 -21.41 6.55 -2.79
CA ALA A 63 -21.51 5.42 -1.86
C ALA A 63 -21.09 4.08 -2.52
N ALA A 64 -21.42 3.88 -3.80
CA ALA A 64 -21.07 2.65 -4.52
C ALA A 64 -19.57 2.49 -4.70
N TYR A 65 -18.87 3.54 -5.12
CA TYR A 65 -17.42 3.55 -5.26
C TYR A 65 -16.71 3.45 -3.90
N THR A 66 -17.20 4.15 -2.89
CA THR A 66 -16.67 4.04 -1.53
C THR A 66 -16.77 2.61 -1.00
N ALA A 67 -17.93 1.96 -1.18
CA ALA A 67 -18.12 0.57 -0.79
C ALA A 67 -17.20 -0.39 -1.57
N MET A 68 -16.95 -0.13 -2.86
CA MET A 68 -16.01 -0.89 -3.68
C MET A 68 -14.59 -0.78 -3.14
N VAL A 69 -14.10 0.44 -2.88
CA VAL A 69 -12.75 0.67 -2.33
C VAL A 69 -12.59 -0.04 -0.98
N GLN A 70 -13.56 0.09 -0.08
CA GLN A 70 -13.53 -0.58 1.22
C GLN A 70 -13.54 -2.11 1.11
N ARG A 71 -14.35 -2.66 0.21
CA ARG A 71 -14.45 -4.12 -0.01
C ARG A 71 -13.15 -4.67 -0.57
N VAL A 72 -12.61 -4.06 -1.61
CA VAL A 72 -11.35 -4.49 -2.23
C VAL A 72 -10.20 -4.38 -1.24
N GLY A 73 -10.09 -3.25 -0.55
CA GLY A 73 -9.04 -3.02 0.42
C GLY A 73 -9.07 -4.00 1.58
N LYS A 74 -10.24 -4.24 2.19
CA LYS A 74 -10.40 -5.21 3.27
C LYS A 74 -10.03 -6.63 2.85
N ARG A 75 -10.36 -7.02 1.63
CA ARG A 75 -10.00 -8.36 1.10
C ARG A 75 -8.49 -8.51 0.95
N LEU A 76 -7.82 -7.50 0.40
CA LEU A 76 -6.36 -7.47 0.30
C LEU A 76 -5.71 -7.51 1.68
N ALA A 77 -6.14 -6.65 2.61
CA ALA A 77 -5.63 -6.61 3.97
C ALA A 77 -5.73 -7.97 4.67
N ASN A 78 -6.89 -8.62 4.59
CA ASN A 78 -7.09 -9.96 5.17
C ASN A 78 -6.16 -11.01 4.57
N ALA A 79 -5.95 -11.00 3.24
CA ALA A 79 -5.06 -11.92 2.56
C ALA A 79 -3.60 -11.70 2.97
N VAL A 80 -3.18 -10.44 3.07
CA VAL A 80 -1.83 -10.04 3.48
C VAL A 80 -1.58 -10.42 4.94
N GLU A 81 -2.48 -10.10 5.86
CA GLU A 81 -2.31 -10.47 7.27
C GLU A 81 -2.26 -11.99 7.48
N LEU A 82 -3.11 -12.74 6.75
CA LEU A 82 -3.06 -14.19 6.79
C LEU A 82 -1.71 -14.71 6.32
N TYR A 83 -1.20 -14.18 5.22
CA TYR A 83 0.12 -14.54 4.70
C TYR A 83 1.22 -14.24 5.71
N LEU A 84 1.24 -13.04 6.31
CA LEU A 84 2.24 -12.62 7.29
C LEU A 84 2.24 -13.54 8.51
N LYS A 85 1.06 -13.87 9.05
CA LYS A 85 0.90 -14.79 10.19
C LYS A 85 1.43 -16.19 9.88
N GLN A 86 1.24 -16.69 8.67
CA GLN A 86 1.64 -18.04 8.27
C GLN A 86 3.12 -18.18 7.90
N ASN A 87 3.82 -17.06 7.67
CA ASN A 87 5.19 -17.06 7.16
C ASN A 87 6.20 -16.40 8.10
N GLY A 88 5.89 -16.29 9.39
CA GLY A 88 6.85 -15.84 10.41
C GLY A 88 6.94 -14.32 10.56
N PHE A 89 5.98 -13.56 10.00
CA PHE A 89 5.89 -12.10 10.12
C PHE A 89 4.70 -11.66 10.99
N GLU A 90 4.21 -12.51 11.89
CA GLU A 90 3.07 -12.21 12.75
C GLU A 90 3.30 -10.95 13.60
N ALA A 91 4.54 -10.72 14.03
CA ALA A 91 4.91 -9.55 14.81
C ALA A 91 4.64 -8.22 14.08
N ASP A 92 4.68 -8.21 12.74
CA ASP A 92 4.41 -7.01 11.94
C ASP A 92 2.91 -6.71 11.82
N VAL A 93 2.04 -7.71 12.00
CA VAL A 93 0.58 -7.55 11.83
C VAL A 93 0.00 -6.52 12.79
N LYS A 94 0.52 -6.42 14.01
CA LYS A 94 0.12 -5.42 15.00
C LYS A 94 0.35 -3.97 14.57
N ASN A 95 1.21 -3.75 13.58
CA ASN A 95 1.54 -2.43 13.06
C ASN A 95 0.49 -1.91 12.09
N TYR A 96 -0.44 -2.76 11.62
CA TYR A 96 -1.47 -2.37 10.67
C TYR A 96 -2.79 -2.04 11.37
N SER A 97 -3.30 -0.85 11.07
CA SER A 97 -4.65 -0.38 11.40
C SER A 97 -5.29 0.13 10.11
N TRP A 98 -5.75 -0.83 9.28
CA TRP A 98 -6.19 -0.59 7.92
C TRP A 98 -7.37 0.38 7.83
N GLU A 99 -7.19 1.40 7.01
CA GLU A 99 -8.25 2.34 6.64
C GLU A 99 -8.25 2.53 5.12
N PHE A 100 -9.45 2.53 4.54
CA PHE A 100 -9.65 2.65 3.10
C PHE A 100 -10.59 3.80 2.82
N ASN A 101 -10.09 4.87 2.22
CA ASN A 101 -10.84 6.07 1.94
C ASN A 101 -10.82 6.40 0.45
N LEU A 102 -11.97 6.86 -0.05
CA LEU A 102 -12.11 7.45 -1.37
C LEU A 102 -12.34 8.95 -1.22
N VAL A 103 -11.55 9.75 -1.93
CA VAL A 103 -11.62 11.21 -1.88
C VAL A 103 -11.94 11.81 -3.26
N GLN A 104 -12.58 12.98 -3.24
CA GLN A 104 -12.92 13.75 -4.43
C GLN A 104 -11.68 14.49 -4.94
N ASP A 105 -10.88 13.77 -5.73
CA ASP A 105 -9.76 14.32 -6.47
C ASP A 105 -9.80 13.77 -7.89
N LYS A 106 -9.54 14.62 -8.88
CA LYS A 106 -9.59 14.26 -10.30
C LYS A 106 -8.31 13.59 -10.78
N SER A 107 -7.23 13.69 -10.02
CA SER A 107 -5.96 13.05 -10.34
C SER A 107 -6.11 11.53 -10.28
N ALA A 108 -5.45 10.82 -11.18
CA ALA A 108 -5.43 9.36 -11.14
C ALA A 108 -4.36 8.89 -10.15
N ASN A 109 -4.68 8.85 -8.86
CA ASN A 109 -3.73 8.48 -7.82
C ASN A 109 -4.33 7.64 -6.70
N ALA A 110 -3.47 6.91 -6.02
CA ALA A 110 -3.70 6.26 -4.74
C ALA A 110 -2.39 6.22 -3.95
N PHE A 111 -2.46 6.08 -2.65
CA PHE A 111 -1.27 5.87 -1.82
C PHE A 111 -1.61 5.07 -0.56
N CYS A 112 -0.60 4.38 -0.03
CA CYS A 112 -0.67 3.71 1.26
C CYS A 112 0.44 4.25 2.17
N MET A 113 0.05 4.92 3.25
CA MET A 113 0.99 5.32 4.28
C MET A 113 1.31 4.15 5.24
N PRO A 114 2.47 4.15 5.89
CA PRO A 114 2.80 3.16 6.92
C PRO A 114 1.66 2.94 7.91
N GLY A 115 1.44 1.70 8.31
CA GLY A 115 0.30 1.34 9.18
C GLY A 115 -1.00 1.05 8.43
N GLY A 116 -1.01 1.08 7.09
CA GLY A 116 -2.16 0.67 6.27
C GLY A 116 -3.22 1.76 6.09
N LYS A 117 -2.82 3.03 6.08
CA LYS A 117 -3.72 4.16 5.80
C LYS A 117 -3.77 4.41 4.29
N ILE A 118 -4.82 3.92 3.65
CA ILE A 118 -4.98 3.95 2.19
C ILE A 118 -5.99 5.00 1.77
N VAL A 119 -5.58 5.79 0.79
CA VAL A 119 -6.44 6.78 0.15
C VAL A 119 -6.43 6.53 -1.36
N VAL A 120 -7.61 6.51 -1.94
CA VAL A 120 -7.86 6.39 -3.38
C VAL A 120 -8.51 7.68 -3.85
N TYR A 121 -8.08 8.19 -5.00
CA TYR A 121 -8.69 9.34 -5.65
C TYR A 121 -9.75 8.89 -6.65
N GLU A 122 -10.88 9.60 -6.71
CA GLU A 122 -11.95 9.27 -7.67
C GLU A 122 -11.42 9.22 -9.12
N GLY A 123 -10.45 10.08 -9.47
CA GLY A 123 -9.85 10.12 -10.80
C GLY A 123 -9.10 8.86 -11.22
N LEU A 124 -8.76 7.97 -10.26
CA LEU A 124 -8.15 6.68 -10.58
C LEU A 124 -9.18 5.65 -11.09
N LEU A 125 -10.44 5.74 -10.66
CA LEU A 125 -11.43 4.70 -10.91
C LEU A 125 -11.74 4.44 -12.39
N PRO A 126 -11.76 5.45 -13.29
CA PRO A 126 -11.90 5.21 -14.72
C PRO A 126 -10.80 4.34 -15.32
N TYR A 127 -9.58 4.39 -14.78
CA TYR A 127 -8.45 3.58 -15.25
C TYR A 127 -8.50 2.16 -14.70
N THR A 128 -8.92 1.99 -13.45
CA THR A 128 -9.07 0.65 -12.83
C THR A 128 -10.25 -0.11 -13.42
N GLN A 129 -11.31 0.58 -13.86
CA GLN A 129 -12.53 0.08 -14.50
C GLN A 129 -13.38 -0.86 -13.64
N ASN A 130 -12.78 -1.68 -12.79
CA ASN A 130 -13.46 -2.68 -11.96
C ASN A 130 -12.67 -3.00 -10.69
N GLU A 131 -13.22 -3.90 -9.85
CA GLU A 131 -12.58 -4.32 -8.60
C GLU A 131 -11.22 -4.97 -8.81
N THR A 132 -11.02 -5.72 -9.87
CA THR A 132 -9.74 -6.39 -10.13
C THR A 132 -8.65 -5.39 -10.49
N GLY A 133 -8.95 -4.40 -11.37
CA GLY A 133 -8.02 -3.32 -11.65
C GLY A 133 -7.69 -2.49 -10.42
N LEU A 134 -8.69 -2.21 -9.57
CA LEU A 134 -8.46 -1.53 -8.30
C LEU A 134 -7.60 -2.38 -7.35
N ALA A 135 -7.81 -3.69 -7.30
CA ALA A 135 -7.02 -4.59 -6.47
C ALA A 135 -5.55 -4.67 -6.91
N ILE A 136 -5.26 -4.56 -8.20
CA ILE A 136 -3.87 -4.48 -8.71
C ILE A 136 -3.17 -3.24 -8.15
N VAL A 137 -3.83 -2.07 -8.21
CA VAL A 137 -3.25 -0.83 -7.67
C VAL A 137 -3.10 -0.91 -6.16
N LEU A 138 -4.18 -1.27 -5.44
CA LEU A 138 -4.12 -1.34 -3.97
C LEU A 138 -3.16 -2.43 -3.47
N GLY A 139 -3.00 -3.51 -4.22
CA GLY A 139 -2.00 -4.54 -3.94
C GLY A 139 -0.58 -3.98 -4.00
N HIS A 140 -0.27 -3.17 -5.02
CA HIS A 140 0.99 -2.46 -5.17
C HIS A 140 1.22 -1.47 -4.01
N GLU A 141 0.22 -0.66 -3.66
CA GLU A 141 0.32 0.29 -2.54
C GLU A 141 0.53 -0.41 -1.19
N ILE A 142 -0.22 -1.50 -0.94
CA ILE A 142 -0.05 -2.33 0.25
C ILE A 142 1.35 -2.96 0.28
N ALA A 143 1.89 -3.37 -0.87
CA ALA A 143 3.24 -3.93 -0.95
C ALA A 143 4.30 -2.93 -0.51
N HIS A 144 4.19 -1.64 -0.88
CA HIS A 144 5.08 -0.60 -0.36
C HIS A 144 5.05 -0.51 1.16
N ALA A 145 3.87 -0.61 1.78
CA ALA A 145 3.73 -0.57 3.24
C ALA A 145 4.30 -1.84 3.89
N VAL A 146 4.04 -3.03 3.32
CA VAL A 146 4.52 -4.33 3.84
C VAL A 146 6.03 -4.47 3.71
N ALA A 147 6.61 -4.02 2.58
CA ALA A 147 8.05 -3.99 2.37
C ALA A 147 8.75 -2.84 3.12
N LYS A 148 8.00 -2.02 3.86
CA LYS A 148 8.53 -0.87 4.64
C LYS A 148 9.35 0.11 3.79
N HIS A 149 9.00 0.28 2.51
CA HIS A 149 9.74 1.12 1.57
C HIS A 149 9.85 2.57 2.05
N SER A 150 8.81 3.11 2.71
CA SER A 150 8.85 4.46 3.29
C SER A 150 9.90 4.60 4.40
N ALA A 151 10.03 3.59 5.28
CA ALA A 151 11.02 3.58 6.34
C ALA A 151 12.45 3.42 5.77
N GLU A 152 12.60 2.58 4.73
CA GLU A 152 13.86 2.43 4.00
C GLU A 152 14.28 3.75 3.34
N GLN A 153 13.36 4.44 2.67
CA GLN A 153 13.64 5.71 2.02
C GLN A 153 13.98 6.82 3.03
N LEU A 154 13.26 6.88 4.16
CA LEU A 154 13.58 7.82 5.23
C LEU A 154 14.97 7.56 5.80
N THR A 155 15.33 6.28 6.01
CA THR A 155 16.67 5.89 6.44
C THR A 155 17.75 6.32 5.45
N LYS A 156 17.54 6.13 4.14
CA LYS A 156 18.44 6.60 3.09
C LYS A 156 18.64 8.12 3.13
N GLN A 157 17.56 8.87 3.28
CA GLN A 157 17.62 10.33 3.38
C GLN A 157 18.37 10.79 4.63
N GLN A 158 18.12 10.17 5.79
CA GLN A 158 18.86 10.46 7.02
C GLN A 158 20.37 10.20 6.88
N ASN A 159 20.74 9.06 6.31
CA ASN A 159 22.14 8.70 6.09
C ASN A 159 22.84 9.67 5.13
N GLN A 160 22.16 10.10 4.07
CA GLN A 160 22.71 11.10 3.13
C GLN A 160 22.91 12.46 3.80
N GLN A 161 21.96 12.90 4.63
CA GLN A 161 22.08 14.17 5.36
C GLN A 161 23.18 14.11 6.42
N THR A 162 23.30 13.00 7.15
CA THR A 162 24.38 12.81 8.13
C THR A 162 25.74 12.76 7.43
N GLY A 163 25.86 12.08 6.31
CA GLY A 163 27.09 12.04 5.50
C GLY A 163 27.50 13.43 5.01
N THR A 164 26.56 14.21 4.48
CA THR A 164 26.83 15.59 4.03
C THR A 164 27.11 16.52 5.21
N SER A 165 26.47 16.34 6.36
CA SER A 165 26.71 17.13 7.57
C SER A 165 28.10 16.83 8.18
N ILE A 166 28.51 15.55 8.20
CA ILE A 166 29.85 15.17 8.67
C ILE A 166 30.91 15.76 7.73
N LEU A 167 30.72 15.68 6.40
CA LEU A 167 31.64 16.27 5.42
C LEU A 167 31.69 17.80 5.56
N GLY A 168 30.53 18.47 5.71
CA GLY A 168 30.43 19.91 5.94
C GLY A 168 31.03 20.35 7.28
N THR A 169 30.87 19.53 8.33
CA THR A 169 31.43 19.83 9.67
C THR A 169 32.94 19.64 9.70
N VAL A 170 33.47 18.63 9.00
CA VAL A 170 34.93 18.46 8.86
C VAL A 170 35.57 19.63 8.09
N LEU A 171 34.87 20.17 7.08
CA LEU A 171 35.32 21.34 6.32
C LEU A 171 35.15 22.67 7.09
N ASN A 172 34.17 22.75 8.02
CA ASN A 172 33.88 23.95 8.81
C ASN A 172 34.44 23.93 10.25
N GLN A 173 35.17 22.90 10.68
CA GLN A 173 35.69 22.77 12.04
C GLN A 173 36.91 23.67 12.34
N THR A 174 37.00 24.82 11.68
CA THR A 174 37.83 25.93 12.18
C THR A 174 37.04 26.98 12.95
N VAL A 175 35.72 26.89 13.08
CA VAL A 175 34.92 27.87 13.84
C VAL A 175 33.85 27.17 14.66
N GLY A 176 33.90 27.36 15.98
CA GLY A 176 33.15 26.70 17.02
C GLY A 176 31.61 26.82 16.97
N ASN A 177 31.00 25.96 17.75
CA ASN A 177 29.62 25.88 18.27
C ASN A 177 28.59 25.12 17.47
N GLY A 178 28.12 23.99 18.05
CA GLY A 178 26.75 23.54 17.90
C GLY A 178 26.46 22.10 17.47
N VAL A 179 26.79 21.09 18.29
CA VAL A 179 26.36 19.70 18.10
C VAL A 179 24.83 19.49 18.39
N GLY A 180 24.13 20.56 18.82
CA GLY A 180 22.74 20.49 19.28
C GLY A 180 21.65 20.48 18.19
N ASN A 181 21.97 20.81 16.93
CA ASN A 181 20.92 21.15 15.94
C ASN A 181 20.68 20.13 14.81
N VAL A 182 21.40 19.02 14.77
CA VAL A 182 21.24 18.05 13.67
C VAL A 182 19.93 17.24 13.78
N ALA A 183 19.48 16.93 14.98
CA ALA A 183 18.21 16.23 15.20
C ALA A 183 16.99 17.10 14.86
N SER A 184 17.09 18.43 15.06
CA SER A 184 15.99 19.37 14.77
C SER A 184 15.86 19.72 13.29
N ALA A 185 16.94 19.63 12.49
CA ALA A 185 16.93 19.96 11.07
C ALA A 185 16.22 18.87 10.22
N VAL A 186 16.21 17.61 10.68
CA VAL A 186 15.48 16.50 10.03
C VAL A 186 13.98 16.63 10.30
N ALA A 187 13.58 17.12 11.47
CA ALA A 187 12.17 17.35 11.82
C ALA A 187 11.54 18.57 11.11
N GLY A 188 12.36 19.47 10.55
CA GLY A 188 11.88 20.72 9.94
C GLY A 188 11.64 20.68 8.44
N ARG A 189 12.04 19.63 7.73
CA ARG A 189 11.71 19.45 6.30
C ARG A 189 10.55 18.52 6.17
N TYR A 190 9.50 18.97 5.50
CA TYR A 190 8.29 18.21 5.18
C TYR A 190 8.66 16.89 4.51
N PHE A 191 8.76 15.82 5.32
CA PHE A 191 8.73 14.47 4.81
C PHE A 191 7.26 14.15 4.56
N SER A 192 6.89 13.83 3.32
CA SER A 192 5.53 13.48 2.96
C SER A 192 5.51 12.05 2.42
N PHE A 193 4.79 11.18 3.10
CA PHE A 193 4.57 9.81 2.63
C PHE A 193 3.79 9.77 1.31
N ARG A 194 2.96 10.76 1.08
CA ARG A 194 2.11 10.86 -0.11
C ARG A 194 2.90 11.15 -1.39
N ASN A 195 3.99 11.91 -1.31
CA ASN A 195 4.79 12.33 -2.45
C ASN A 195 6.17 11.66 -2.43
N LEU A 196 6.28 10.52 -1.78
CA LEU A 196 7.54 9.81 -1.63
C LEU A 196 7.87 9.08 -2.92
N LYS A 197 9.00 9.45 -3.54
CA LYS A 197 9.50 8.74 -4.72
C LYS A 197 10.32 7.54 -4.30
N TYR A 198 9.95 6.39 -4.80
CA TYR A 198 10.63 5.12 -4.55
C TYR A 198 11.71 4.84 -5.60
N SER A 199 12.66 4.00 -5.25
CA SER A 199 13.64 3.52 -6.23
C SER A 199 12.99 2.54 -7.21
N ARG A 200 13.60 2.37 -8.39
CA ARG A 200 13.10 1.37 -9.36
C ARG A 200 13.05 -0.04 -8.78
N ASP A 201 13.98 -0.39 -7.90
CA ASP A 201 13.99 -1.70 -7.24
C ASP A 201 12.81 -1.84 -6.27
N ASN A 202 12.47 -0.76 -5.52
CA ASN A 202 11.29 -0.76 -4.67
C ASN A 202 9.99 -0.88 -5.49
N GLU A 203 9.92 -0.23 -6.67
CA GLU A 203 8.77 -0.34 -7.58
C GLU A 203 8.63 -1.78 -8.12
N THR A 204 9.73 -2.38 -8.58
CA THR A 204 9.74 -3.77 -9.06
C THR A 204 9.33 -4.74 -7.95
N GLU A 205 9.82 -4.53 -6.72
CA GLU A 205 9.43 -5.34 -5.56
C GLU A 205 7.96 -5.15 -5.21
N ALA A 206 7.45 -3.92 -5.24
CA ALA A 206 6.04 -3.63 -4.99
C ALA A 206 5.12 -4.23 -6.06
N ASP A 207 5.53 -4.23 -7.32
CA ASP A 207 4.81 -4.89 -8.42
C ASP A 207 4.72 -6.40 -8.20
N TYR A 208 5.85 -7.05 -7.90
CA TYR A 208 5.90 -8.49 -7.62
C TYR A 208 5.00 -8.88 -6.44
N MET A 209 5.17 -8.19 -5.31
CA MET A 209 4.40 -8.46 -4.10
C MET A 209 2.92 -8.15 -4.30
N GLY A 210 2.61 -7.00 -4.91
CA GLY A 210 1.25 -6.54 -5.15
C GLY A 210 0.47 -7.48 -6.07
N LEU A 211 1.12 -8.03 -7.10
CA LEU A 211 0.54 -9.03 -7.99
C LEU A 211 0.14 -10.30 -7.21
N ILE A 212 1.01 -10.75 -6.31
CA ILE A 212 0.75 -11.92 -5.45
C ILE A 212 -0.35 -11.62 -4.44
N PHE A 213 -0.35 -10.43 -3.80
CA PHE A 213 -1.39 -10.03 -2.86
C PHE A 213 -2.77 -9.96 -3.51
N ALA A 214 -2.87 -9.42 -4.74
CA ALA A 214 -4.10 -9.43 -5.52
C ALA A 214 -4.58 -10.86 -5.79
N ALA A 215 -3.68 -11.76 -6.19
CA ALA A 215 -3.97 -13.17 -6.42
C ALA A 215 -4.46 -13.88 -5.14
N MET A 216 -3.77 -13.70 -4.01
CA MET A 216 -4.18 -14.24 -2.70
C MET A 216 -5.56 -13.75 -2.26
N ALA A 217 -5.88 -12.48 -2.56
CA ALA A 217 -7.19 -11.89 -2.29
C ALA A 217 -8.28 -12.38 -3.26
N GLY A 218 -7.95 -13.26 -4.22
CA GLY A 218 -8.87 -13.86 -5.19
C GLY A 218 -9.21 -12.97 -6.39
N TYR A 219 -8.37 -11.97 -6.67
CA TYR A 219 -8.43 -11.16 -7.89
C TYR A 219 -7.48 -11.75 -8.94
N ASP A 220 -7.95 -11.83 -10.19
CA ASP A 220 -7.16 -12.40 -11.28
C ASP A 220 -5.92 -11.54 -11.58
N PRO A 221 -4.69 -12.04 -11.29
CA PRO A 221 -3.47 -11.27 -11.49
C PRO A 221 -3.20 -10.96 -12.97
N GLN A 222 -3.77 -11.72 -13.92
CA GLN A 222 -3.58 -11.50 -15.35
C GLN A 222 -4.11 -10.13 -15.79
N GLN A 223 -5.04 -9.54 -15.04
CA GLN A 223 -5.56 -8.20 -15.29
C GLN A 223 -4.56 -7.07 -15.04
N ALA A 224 -3.42 -7.37 -14.40
CA ALA A 224 -2.34 -6.40 -14.23
C ALA A 224 -1.77 -5.92 -15.56
N ILE A 225 -1.59 -6.83 -16.52
CA ILE A 225 -1.03 -6.48 -17.84
C ILE A 225 -1.89 -5.46 -18.58
N PRO A 226 -3.19 -5.74 -18.86
CA PRO A 226 -4.04 -4.76 -19.56
C PRO A 226 -4.26 -3.48 -18.72
N PHE A 227 -4.22 -3.56 -17.39
CA PHE A 227 -4.29 -2.37 -16.54
C PHE A 227 -3.09 -1.45 -16.79
N TRP A 228 -1.86 -1.95 -16.66
CA TRP A 228 -0.66 -1.13 -16.87
C TRP A 228 -0.49 -0.66 -18.32
N GLN A 229 -0.98 -1.43 -19.30
CA GLN A 229 -1.05 -0.97 -20.70
C GLN A 229 -1.97 0.23 -20.87
N ARG A 230 -3.17 0.23 -20.26
CA ARG A 230 -4.06 1.40 -20.26
C ARG A 230 -3.44 2.60 -19.56
N MET A 231 -2.81 2.35 -18.42
CA MET A 231 -2.13 3.39 -17.66
C MET A 231 -1.04 4.05 -18.51
N SER A 232 -0.18 3.29 -19.19
CA SER A 232 0.89 3.84 -20.04
C SER A 232 0.39 4.67 -21.22
N GLN A 233 -0.76 4.32 -21.78
CA GLN A 233 -1.40 5.10 -22.85
C GLN A 233 -1.99 6.43 -22.36
N GLY A 234 -2.45 6.50 -21.13
CA GLY A 234 -2.96 7.71 -20.48
C GLY A 234 -1.87 8.73 -20.12
N SER A 235 -0.61 8.31 -20.01
CA SER A 235 0.52 9.18 -19.64
C SER A 235 0.83 10.29 -20.63
N SER A 236 0.40 10.18 -21.88
CA SER A 236 0.63 11.21 -22.91
C SER A 236 -0.21 12.47 -22.70
N SER A 237 -1.19 12.44 -21.83
CA SER A 237 -2.02 13.60 -21.46
C SER A 237 -1.69 14.05 -20.05
N ASN A 238 -0.69 14.81 -19.79
CA ASN A 238 -0.31 15.62 -18.59
C ASN A 238 -1.17 15.52 -17.29
N GLN A 239 -1.88 14.43 -17.02
CA GLN A 239 -2.94 14.37 -16.02
C GLN A 239 -2.87 13.21 -15.00
N SER A 240 -1.87 12.32 -15.06
CA SER A 240 -1.84 11.23 -14.08
C SER A 240 -0.65 11.33 -13.12
N ASP A 241 -0.90 11.75 -11.89
CA ASP A 241 0.11 11.88 -10.84
C ASP A 241 0.73 10.52 -10.46
N ILE A 242 0.00 9.41 -10.62
CA ILE A 242 0.51 8.06 -10.31
C ILE A 242 1.74 7.69 -11.17
N PHE A 243 1.88 8.27 -12.37
CA PHE A 243 3.06 8.05 -13.22
C PHE A 243 4.28 8.86 -12.78
N SER A 244 4.07 9.99 -12.10
CA SER A 244 5.17 10.79 -11.58
C SER A 244 5.81 10.14 -10.36
N ASP A 245 5.01 9.43 -9.58
CA ASP A 245 5.42 8.81 -8.34
C ASP A 245 5.80 7.32 -8.54
N HIS A 246 5.13 6.63 -9.48
CA HIS A 246 5.34 5.22 -9.85
C HIS A 246 5.54 5.07 -11.37
N PRO A 247 6.73 5.34 -11.90
CA PRO A 247 6.96 5.30 -13.35
C PRO A 247 6.59 3.96 -13.97
N SER A 248 5.68 3.99 -14.96
CA SER A 248 5.36 2.81 -15.75
C SER A 248 6.16 2.87 -17.05
N ASP A 249 7.04 1.90 -17.25
CA ASP A 249 7.76 1.71 -18.49
C ASP A 249 7.43 0.33 -19.11
N THR A 250 7.88 0.12 -20.33
CA THR A 250 7.74 -1.18 -21.00
C THR A 250 8.37 -2.32 -20.21
N LYS A 251 9.40 -2.02 -19.41
CA LYS A 251 10.06 -2.97 -18.52
C LYS A 251 9.11 -3.48 -17.45
N ARG A 252 8.28 -2.61 -16.83
CA ARG A 252 7.30 -3.00 -15.80
C ARG A 252 6.36 -4.10 -16.33
N ILE A 253 5.82 -3.92 -17.55
CA ILE A 253 4.92 -4.90 -18.17
C ILE A 253 5.63 -6.22 -18.42
N ALA A 254 6.88 -6.18 -18.90
CA ALA A 254 7.68 -7.39 -19.13
C ALA A 254 8.01 -8.12 -17.82
N ASP A 255 8.35 -7.39 -16.77
CA ASP A 255 8.63 -7.96 -15.45
C ASP A 255 7.36 -8.63 -14.87
N LEU A 256 6.20 -7.96 -14.95
CA LEU A 256 4.92 -8.54 -14.51
C LEU A 256 4.55 -9.81 -15.31
N GLN A 257 4.81 -9.84 -16.61
CA GLN A 257 4.60 -11.04 -17.43
C GLN A 257 5.47 -12.21 -16.97
N LYS A 258 6.73 -11.94 -16.62
CA LYS A 258 7.68 -12.91 -16.12
C LYS A 258 7.25 -13.48 -14.77
N GLU A 259 6.71 -12.65 -13.88
CA GLU A 259 6.28 -13.03 -12.53
C GLU A 259 4.86 -13.66 -12.49
N MET A 260 4.10 -13.55 -13.57
CA MET A 260 2.72 -14.06 -13.65
C MET A 260 2.58 -15.56 -13.30
N PRO A 261 3.47 -16.48 -13.75
CA PRO A 261 3.36 -17.89 -13.35
C PRO A 261 3.49 -18.09 -11.84
N THR A 262 4.25 -17.24 -11.14
CA THR A 262 4.37 -17.28 -9.70
C THR A 262 3.09 -16.78 -9.03
N ALA A 263 2.55 -15.65 -9.47
CA ALA A 263 1.31 -15.09 -8.92
C ALA A 263 0.11 -16.04 -9.10
N LEU A 264 0.03 -16.73 -10.22
CA LEU A 264 -1.04 -17.71 -10.50
C LEU A 264 -1.06 -18.89 -9.52
N LYS A 265 0.07 -19.25 -8.88
CA LYS A 265 0.11 -20.29 -7.82
C LYS A 265 -0.66 -19.86 -6.56
N TYR A 266 -0.77 -18.57 -6.31
CA TYR A 266 -1.51 -17.99 -5.18
C TYR A 266 -2.96 -17.67 -5.52
N TYR A 267 -3.31 -17.69 -6.81
CA TYR A 267 -4.65 -17.32 -7.25
C TYR A 267 -5.66 -18.41 -6.98
N LYS A 268 -6.64 -18.09 -6.13
CA LYS A 268 -7.82 -18.91 -5.89
C LYS A 268 -9.04 -18.09 -6.29
N PRO A 269 -9.65 -18.37 -7.47
CA PRO A 269 -10.85 -17.65 -7.89
C PRO A 269 -11.91 -17.73 -6.81
N GLN A 270 -12.59 -16.64 -6.55
CA GLN A 270 -13.75 -16.68 -5.67
C GLN A 270 -14.86 -17.45 -6.40
N THR A 271 -15.30 -18.52 -5.79
CA THR A 271 -16.61 -19.10 -6.11
C THR A 271 -17.65 -18.04 -5.80
N THR A 272 -18.17 -17.38 -6.84
CA THR A 272 -19.38 -16.58 -6.70
C THR A 272 -20.47 -17.52 -6.24
N TYR A 273 -20.83 -17.47 -4.96
CA TYR A 273 -22.12 -17.98 -4.52
C TYR A 273 -23.15 -17.20 -5.33
N LYS A 274 -23.68 -17.81 -6.39
CA LYS A 274 -24.93 -17.34 -6.99
C LYS A 274 -25.93 -17.42 -5.86
N VAL A 275 -26.28 -16.28 -5.28
CA VAL A 275 -27.48 -16.17 -4.44
C VAL A 275 -28.60 -16.67 -5.33
N GLY A 276 -29.07 -17.87 -5.04
CA GLY A 276 -30.13 -18.49 -5.80
C GLY A 276 -31.28 -17.51 -5.83
N SER A 277 -31.66 -17.06 -7.03
CA SER A 277 -32.93 -16.38 -7.21
C SER A 277 -33.97 -17.38 -6.83
N THR A 278 -34.55 -17.26 -5.65
CA THR A 278 -35.75 -17.97 -5.28
C THR A 278 -36.88 -17.45 -6.19
N SER A 279 -37.00 -18.06 -7.35
CA SER A 279 -38.19 -17.97 -8.17
C SER A 279 -39.35 -18.45 -7.31
N LYS A 280 -40.15 -17.54 -6.80
CA LYS A 280 -41.45 -17.84 -6.20
C LYS A 280 -42.32 -18.33 -7.34
N THR A 281 -42.38 -19.64 -7.54
CA THR A 281 -43.40 -20.31 -8.37
C THR A 281 -44.72 -20.12 -7.63
N SER A 282 -45.52 -19.16 -8.06
CA SER A 282 -46.90 -19.02 -7.60
C SER A 282 -47.72 -20.18 -8.18
N THR A 283 -47.95 -21.18 -7.37
CA THR A 283 -48.87 -22.29 -7.69
C THR A 283 -50.28 -21.74 -7.57
N THR A 284 -50.85 -21.35 -8.68
CA THR A 284 -52.29 -21.03 -8.77
C THR A 284 -53.09 -22.33 -8.64
N LYS A 285 -53.65 -22.56 -7.46
CA LYS A 285 -54.65 -23.61 -7.24
C LYS A 285 -55.89 -23.32 -8.06
N LYS A 286 -56.12 -24.03 -9.16
CA LYS A 286 -57.43 -24.10 -9.84
C LYS A 286 -58.41 -24.87 -8.96
N THR A 287 -59.36 -24.16 -8.35
CA THR A 287 -60.54 -24.72 -7.72
C THR A 287 -61.54 -25.10 -8.80
N SER A 288 -61.72 -26.42 -9.05
CA SER A 288 -62.80 -26.93 -9.89
C SER A 288 -64.10 -26.92 -9.12
N SER A 289 -65.04 -26.06 -9.49
CA SER A 289 -66.40 -26.11 -8.98
C SER A 289 -67.21 -27.24 -9.65
N LYS A 290 -67.56 -28.28 -8.92
CA LYS A 290 -68.53 -29.28 -9.32
C LYS A 290 -69.94 -28.69 -9.32
N LYS A 291 -70.53 -28.58 -10.52
CA LYS A 291 -71.96 -28.26 -10.73
C LYS A 291 -72.80 -29.49 -10.35
N LYS A 292 -73.62 -29.37 -9.31
CA LYS A 292 -74.63 -30.39 -8.93
C LYS A 292 -75.87 -30.15 -9.74
N THR A 293 -76.21 -31.10 -10.62
CA THR A 293 -77.43 -31.14 -11.38
C THR A 293 -78.53 -31.73 -10.47
N ILE A 294 -79.59 -30.98 -10.21
CA ILE A 294 -80.79 -31.42 -9.49
C ILE A 294 -81.79 -31.83 -10.55
N THR A 295 -82.10 -33.13 -10.59
CA THR A 295 -83.19 -33.72 -11.40
C THR A 295 -84.45 -33.70 -10.55
N ARG A 296 -85.47 -32.94 -10.98
CA ARG A 296 -86.87 -33.02 -10.43
C ARG A 296 -87.58 -34.10 -11.13
N ARG A 297 -88.08 -35.08 -10.36
CA ARG A 297 -89.15 -36.00 -10.79
C ARG A 297 -90.48 -35.46 -10.30
N LYS A 298 -91.52 -35.65 -11.20
CA LYS A 298 -92.95 -35.52 -10.92
C LYS A 298 -93.35 -36.45 -9.82
#